data_61690d64d757368f29be573ab41a3318
#
_entry.id   61690d64d757368f29be573ab41a3318
#
_cell.length_a   1.000
_cell.length_b   1.000
_cell.length_c   1.000
_cell.angle_alpha   90.00
_cell.angle_beta   90.00
_cell.angle_gamma   90.00
#
_symmetry.space_group_name_H-M   'P 1'
#
loop_
_entity.id
_entity.type
_entity.pdbx_description
1 polymer ?
#
loop_
_entity_poly.entity_id
_entity_poly.type
_entity_poly.pdbx_seq_one_letter_code
_entity_poly.pdbx_strand_id
1 'polypeptide(L)'
;MDGFGWQDCLATGPGSAILGSLLFSALFPPPMSVKFLLRVAGTLLLAWAAAAACVALHTPLPWMLGPLVATSVLSMAGAPTESWGPLRNGGQWAIGAALGLYFTPEVSALVGSLWWAIVLGIGWALLLGWGFGAWLYRLHAPRMHGVPASMLRSTSYFAGAIGAASEMTLLSERENARTDLVAASHSLRLLIVTITIPFALQWSGLQGLDILTPTVREVSWPGLALLALLTGAGALVMDRLGRANPWFMGAMLVSMAVTMAGLHLSAVPQAVVNAAQLVIGVSLGVRFRAEFLHTAPRWLASVAVGTFGLMGICA
;
A
#
# COMPACT_ATOMS: atom_id res chain seq x y z
N MET A 1 21.16 21.64 -57.00
CA MET A 1 21.75 20.33 -56.66
C MET A 1 22.58 20.57 -55.41
N ASP A 2 21.99 20.56 -54.25
CA ASP A 2 22.72 20.71 -53.00
C ASP A 2 22.07 19.76 -51.96
N GLY A 3 22.95 18.84 -51.46
CA GLY A 3 22.57 17.71 -50.70
C GLY A 3 22.03 18.09 -49.31
N PHE A 4 20.80 17.71 -49.05
CA PHE A 4 20.19 17.77 -47.74
C PHE A 4 20.74 16.60 -46.92
N GLY A 5 21.63 16.91 -45.98
CA GLY A 5 22.28 15.92 -45.13
C GLY A 5 21.30 15.45 -44.01
N TRP A 6 21.08 14.15 -43.97
CA TRP A 6 20.28 13.45 -42.92
C TRP A 6 20.86 13.60 -41.49
N GLN A 7 22.03 14.23 -41.34
CA GLN A 7 22.67 14.44 -40.04
C GLN A 7 22.13 15.61 -39.24
N ASP A 8 21.47 16.59 -39.86
CA ASP A 8 20.95 17.78 -39.19
C ASP A 8 19.54 17.58 -38.58
N CYS A 9 18.85 16.51 -38.97
CA CYS A 9 17.53 16.17 -38.40
C CYS A 9 17.59 15.43 -37.04
N LEU A 10 18.74 14.88 -36.65
CA LEU A 10 18.90 14.15 -35.38
C LEU A 10 19.36 15.02 -34.21
N ALA A 11 19.79 16.25 -34.46
CA ALA A 11 20.40 17.10 -33.45
C ALA A 11 19.46 18.13 -32.79
N THR A 12 18.27 18.41 -33.33
CA THR A 12 17.41 19.51 -32.86
C THR A 12 15.91 19.19 -32.81
N GLY A 13 15.52 17.92 -32.77
CA GLY A 13 14.11 17.55 -32.63
C GLY A 13 13.59 17.78 -31.20
N PRO A 14 12.31 18.21 -31.04
CA PRO A 14 11.70 18.44 -29.71
C PRO A 14 11.77 17.20 -28.81
N GLY A 15 11.97 16.00 -29.35
CA GLY A 15 12.11 14.77 -28.60
C GLY A 15 13.44 14.65 -27.83
N SER A 16 14.54 15.19 -28.34
CA SER A 16 15.84 15.14 -27.66
C SER A 16 15.92 16.07 -26.46
N ALA A 17 15.26 17.23 -26.54
CA ALA A 17 15.13 18.18 -25.44
C ALA A 17 14.26 17.61 -24.31
N ILE A 18 13.18 16.88 -24.64
CA ILE A 18 12.29 16.23 -23.68
C ILE A 18 13.01 15.06 -23.00
N LEU A 19 13.74 14.23 -23.76
CA LEU A 19 14.52 13.12 -23.19
C LEU A 19 15.66 13.63 -22.30
N GLY A 20 16.35 14.68 -22.72
CA GLY A 20 17.38 15.33 -21.93
C GLY A 20 16.85 15.94 -20.64
N SER A 21 15.70 16.61 -20.68
CA SER A 21 15.05 17.18 -19.48
C SER A 21 14.53 16.09 -18.54
N LEU A 22 13.99 14.98 -19.05
CA LEU A 22 13.55 13.82 -18.27
C LEU A 22 14.73 13.09 -17.61
N LEU A 23 15.84 12.90 -18.34
CA LEU A 23 17.06 12.31 -17.78
C LEU A 23 17.73 13.24 -16.75
N PHE A 24 17.74 14.55 -17.01
CA PHE A 24 18.28 15.54 -16.08
C PHE A 24 17.44 15.63 -14.79
N SER A 25 16.11 15.63 -14.90
CA SER A 25 15.21 15.63 -13.74
C SER A 25 15.22 14.31 -12.96
N ALA A 26 15.55 13.20 -13.60
CA ALA A 26 15.74 11.91 -12.93
C ALA A 26 17.08 11.81 -12.19
N LEU A 27 18.15 12.42 -12.73
CA LEU A 27 19.47 12.46 -12.12
C LEU A 27 19.62 13.55 -11.05
N PHE A 28 18.92 14.68 -11.23
CA PHE A 28 18.94 15.82 -10.31
C PHE A 28 17.50 16.18 -9.92
N PRO A 29 16.89 15.46 -8.97
CA PRO A 29 15.59 15.84 -8.47
C PRO A 29 15.66 17.30 -7.94
N PRO A 30 14.64 18.11 -8.19
CA PRO A 30 14.64 19.50 -7.74
C PRO A 30 14.89 19.56 -6.23
N PRO A 31 15.66 20.54 -5.72
CA PRO A 31 15.94 20.64 -4.30
C PRO A 31 14.63 20.71 -3.52
N MET A 32 14.47 19.78 -2.55
CA MET A 32 13.25 19.69 -1.75
C MET A 32 13.10 21.01 -0.99
N SER A 33 11.93 21.65 -1.13
CA SER A 33 11.68 22.91 -0.45
C SER A 33 11.73 22.70 1.08
N VAL A 34 12.31 23.64 1.79
CA VAL A 34 12.34 23.61 3.26
C VAL A 34 10.94 23.47 3.85
N LYS A 35 9.94 24.08 3.20
CA LYS A 35 8.52 23.97 3.58
C LYS A 35 8.01 22.51 3.50
N PHE A 36 8.39 21.77 2.47
CA PHE A 36 8.03 20.35 2.33
C PHE A 36 8.65 19.51 3.45
N LEU A 37 9.95 19.69 3.71
CA LEU A 37 10.65 18.98 4.79
C LEU A 37 10.06 19.27 6.16
N LEU A 38 9.71 20.53 6.44
CA LEU A 38 9.05 20.93 7.69
C LEU A 38 7.66 20.28 7.83
N ARG A 39 6.88 20.18 6.75
CA ARG A 39 5.58 19.51 6.77
C ARG A 39 5.73 18.01 7.01
N VAL A 40 6.68 17.34 6.34
CA VAL A 40 6.98 15.92 6.57
C VAL A 40 7.41 15.70 8.01
N ALA A 41 8.34 16.51 8.53
CA ALA A 41 8.81 16.39 9.91
C ALA A 41 7.68 16.63 10.92
N GLY A 42 6.85 17.67 10.71
CA GLY A 42 5.67 17.93 11.55
C GLY A 42 4.67 16.79 11.53
N THR A 43 4.41 16.21 10.33
CA THR A 43 3.53 15.05 10.19
C THR A 43 4.07 13.82 10.92
N LEU A 44 5.39 13.56 10.83
CA LEU A 44 6.04 12.44 11.53
C LEU A 44 6.04 12.61 13.06
N LEU A 45 6.29 13.82 13.57
CA LEU A 45 6.23 14.11 14.99
C LEU A 45 4.83 13.90 15.56
N LEU A 46 3.81 14.38 14.84
CA LEU A 46 2.43 14.14 15.20
C LEU A 46 2.08 12.65 15.19
N ALA A 47 2.51 11.95 14.14
CA ALA A 47 2.31 10.51 14.00
C ALA A 47 2.98 9.72 15.14
N TRP A 48 4.17 10.14 15.54
CA TRP A 48 4.88 9.56 16.68
C TRP A 48 4.14 9.80 18.01
N ALA A 49 3.66 11.02 18.24
CA ALA A 49 2.86 11.34 19.42
C ALA A 49 1.55 10.50 19.46
N ALA A 50 0.87 10.36 18.31
CA ALA A 50 -0.32 9.52 18.20
C ALA A 50 -0.01 8.03 18.44
N ALA A 51 1.11 7.53 17.93
CA ALA A 51 1.57 6.16 18.20
C ALA A 51 1.84 5.96 19.70
N ALA A 52 2.53 6.90 20.35
CA ALA A 52 2.81 6.86 21.79
C ALA A 52 1.50 6.85 22.61
N ALA A 53 0.52 7.68 22.25
CA ALA A 53 -0.82 7.65 22.87
C ALA A 53 -1.52 6.29 22.69
N CYS A 54 -1.45 5.71 21.50
CA CYS A 54 -1.98 4.37 21.22
C CYS A 54 -1.28 3.27 22.01
N VAL A 55 0.04 3.38 22.24
CA VAL A 55 0.78 2.47 23.14
C VAL A 55 0.25 2.58 24.56
N ALA A 56 0.07 3.79 25.08
CA ALA A 56 -0.47 4.02 26.42
C ALA A 56 -1.90 3.50 26.59
N LEU A 57 -2.70 3.53 25.52
CA LEU A 57 -4.06 3.00 25.48
C LEU A 57 -4.14 1.48 25.19
N HIS A 58 -3.01 0.80 25.06
CA HIS A 58 -2.93 -0.64 24.75
C HIS A 58 -3.71 -1.03 23.50
N THR A 59 -3.76 -0.16 22.49
CA THR A 59 -4.43 -0.47 21.22
C THR A 59 -3.62 -1.47 20.39
N PRO A 60 -4.27 -2.27 19.53
CA PRO A 60 -3.55 -3.17 18.62
C PRO A 60 -2.74 -2.35 17.61
N LEU A 61 -1.57 -2.84 17.22
CA LEU A 61 -0.70 -2.20 16.22
C LEU A 61 -0.54 -0.68 16.41
N PRO A 62 -0.13 -0.20 17.59
CA PRO A 62 -0.17 1.24 17.95
C PRO A 62 0.67 2.09 17.00
N TRP A 63 1.81 1.56 16.53
CA TRP A 63 2.73 2.25 15.61
C TRP A 63 2.21 2.39 14.18
N MET A 64 1.12 1.70 13.83
CA MET A 64 0.46 1.86 12.54
C MET A 64 -0.87 2.59 12.67
N LEU A 65 -1.73 2.20 13.64
CA LEU A 65 -3.07 2.76 13.81
C LEU A 65 -3.05 4.20 14.30
N GLY A 66 -2.20 4.53 15.27
CA GLY A 66 -2.05 5.91 15.76
C GLY A 66 -1.72 6.90 14.65
N PRO A 67 -0.60 6.69 13.93
CA PRO A 67 -0.24 7.50 12.76
C PRO A 67 -1.32 7.56 11.68
N LEU A 68 -1.92 6.42 11.33
CA LEU A 68 -2.97 6.35 10.30
C LEU A 68 -4.17 7.23 10.68
N VAL A 69 -4.72 7.06 11.88
CA VAL A 69 -5.91 7.80 12.32
C VAL A 69 -5.61 9.29 12.47
N ALA A 70 -4.51 9.64 13.15
CA ALA A 70 -4.16 11.04 13.37
C ALA A 70 -3.91 11.79 12.05
N THR A 71 -3.15 11.20 11.13
CA THR A 71 -2.87 11.83 9.82
C THR A 71 -4.10 11.86 8.94
N SER A 72 -4.98 10.85 8.97
CA SER A 72 -6.25 10.85 8.22
C SER A 72 -7.17 11.97 8.71
N VAL A 73 -7.37 12.10 10.02
CA VAL A 73 -8.22 13.13 10.62
C VAL A 73 -7.71 14.53 10.28
N LEU A 74 -6.42 14.77 10.43
CA LEU A 74 -5.83 16.08 10.13
C LEU A 74 -5.83 16.40 8.64
N SER A 75 -5.55 15.43 7.80
CA SER A 75 -5.62 15.62 6.35
C SER A 75 -7.06 15.93 5.90
N MET A 76 -8.07 15.27 6.47
CA MET A 76 -9.48 15.58 6.25
C MET A 76 -9.89 16.95 6.80
N ALA A 77 -9.27 17.42 7.89
CA ALA A 77 -9.46 18.75 8.45
C ALA A 77 -8.74 19.86 7.63
N GLY A 78 -8.04 19.50 6.55
CA GLY A 78 -7.34 20.45 5.68
C GLY A 78 -5.93 20.84 6.18
N ALA A 79 -5.39 20.15 7.17
CA ALA A 79 -4.02 20.39 7.63
C ALA A 79 -3.01 20.00 6.53
N PRO A 80 -1.88 20.71 6.41
CA PRO A 80 -0.87 20.44 5.39
C PRO A 80 0.00 19.23 5.75
N THR A 81 -0.62 18.06 5.85
CA THR A 81 0.06 16.79 6.09
C THR A 81 0.77 16.29 4.83
N GLU A 82 1.99 15.81 4.97
CA GLU A 82 2.82 15.36 3.84
C GLU A 82 3.50 14.03 4.16
N SER A 83 3.67 13.20 3.11
CA SER A 83 4.40 11.94 3.17
C SER A 83 5.51 11.92 2.12
N TRP A 84 6.68 11.46 2.50
CA TRP A 84 7.82 11.37 1.60
C TRP A 84 7.95 9.97 1.01
N GLY A 85 7.91 9.87 -0.34
CA GLY A 85 7.93 8.61 -1.07
C GLY A 85 9.09 7.68 -0.71
N PRO A 86 10.36 8.14 -0.71
CA PRO A 86 11.49 7.31 -0.32
C PRO A 86 11.40 6.74 1.10
N LEU A 87 10.87 7.53 2.05
CA LEU A 87 10.66 7.06 3.42
C LEU A 87 9.61 5.95 3.49
N ARG A 88 8.50 6.11 2.75
CA ARG A 88 7.49 5.06 2.59
C ARG A 88 8.08 3.78 1.98
N ASN A 89 8.91 3.91 0.95
CA ASN A 89 9.57 2.77 0.32
C ASN A 89 10.50 2.05 1.30
N GLY A 90 11.26 2.79 2.11
CA GLY A 90 12.06 2.24 3.20
C GLY A 90 11.22 1.49 4.24
N GLY A 91 10.05 2.05 4.62
CA GLY A 91 9.10 1.37 5.51
C GLY A 91 8.56 0.07 4.88
N GLN A 92 8.17 0.08 3.61
CA GLN A 92 7.73 -1.09 2.87
C GLN A 92 8.82 -2.16 2.80
N TRP A 93 10.06 -1.76 2.53
CA TRP A 93 11.21 -2.63 2.51
C TRP A 93 11.45 -3.32 3.86
N ALA A 94 11.45 -2.57 4.96
CA ALA A 94 11.66 -3.12 6.30
C ALA A 94 10.55 -4.09 6.72
N ILE A 95 9.27 -3.75 6.46
CA ILE A 95 8.14 -4.66 6.75
C ILE A 95 8.18 -5.89 5.85
N GLY A 96 8.48 -5.74 4.55
CA GLY A 96 8.63 -6.86 3.63
C GLY A 96 9.71 -7.85 4.09
N ALA A 97 10.89 -7.32 4.47
CA ALA A 97 11.98 -8.14 5.01
C ALA A 97 11.56 -8.85 6.31
N ALA A 98 10.92 -8.16 7.24
CA ALA A 98 10.45 -8.75 8.50
C ALA A 98 9.41 -9.85 8.28
N LEU A 99 8.43 -9.63 7.39
CA LEU A 99 7.40 -10.62 7.08
C LEU A 99 7.95 -11.87 6.38
N GLY A 100 8.95 -11.71 5.50
CA GLY A 100 9.58 -12.84 4.82
C GLY A 100 10.24 -13.82 5.80
N LEU A 101 10.73 -13.35 6.95
CA LEU A 101 11.35 -14.20 7.99
C LEU A 101 10.36 -15.17 8.67
N TYR A 102 9.05 -14.97 8.55
CA TYR A 102 8.04 -15.89 9.06
C TYR A 102 7.88 -17.15 8.19
N PHE A 103 8.35 -17.13 6.94
CA PHE A 103 8.24 -18.25 6.01
C PHE A 103 9.37 -19.28 6.24
N THR A 104 9.37 -19.91 7.41
CA THR A 104 10.28 -21.04 7.70
C THR A 104 9.92 -22.25 6.82
N PRO A 105 10.81 -23.27 6.69
CA PRO A 105 10.49 -24.51 5.97
C PRO A 105 9.21 -25.18 6.47
N GLU A 106 8.95 -25.15 7.78
CA GLU A 106 7.76 -25.73 8.41
C GLU A 106 6.49 -24.97 7.99
N VAL A 107 6.52 -23.62 8.06
CA VAL A 107 5.42 -22.76 7.63
C VAL A 107 5.16 -22.95 6.13
N SER A 108 6.23 -23.02 5.34
CA SER A 108 6.11 -23.22 3.89
C SER A 108 5.52 -24.58 3.53
N ALA A 109 5.89 -25.65 4.27
CA ALA A 109 5.28 -26.96 4.11
C ALA A 109 3.79 -26.96 4.48
N LEU A 110 3.42 -26.27 5.59
CA LEU A 110 2.03 -26.10 6.01
C LEU A 110 1.22 -25.35 4.94
N VAL A 111 1.74 -24.22 4.45
CA VAL A 111 1.10 -23.43 3.37
C VAL A 111 0.96 -24.30 2.11
N GLY A 112 2.00 -25.07 1.77
CA GLY A 112 1.98 -26.00 0.65
C GLY A 112 0.92 -27.09 0.78
N SER A 113 0.68 -27.62 1.98
CA SER A 113 -0.38 -28.62 2.21
C SER A 113 -1.79 -28.03 2.09
N LEU A 114 -1.94 -26.73 2.29
CA LEU A 114 -3.21 -26.00 2.24
C LEU A 114 -3.44 -25.28 0.88
N TRP A 115 -2.72 -25.66 -0.17
CA TRP A 115 -2.83 -25.01 -1.49
C TRP A 115 -4.27 -24.91 -2.00
N TRP A 116 -5.09 -25.93 -1.75
CA TRP A 116 -6.50 -25.95 -2.13
C TRP A 116 -7.32 -24.87 -1.40
N ALA A 117 -7.04 -24.62 -0.11
CA ALA A 117 -7.69 -23.57 0.67
C ALA A 117 -7.31 -22.18 0.13
N ILE A 118 -6.05 -22.02 -0.29
CA ILE A 118 -5.58 -20.77 -0.91
C ILE A 118 -6.33 -20.52 -2.23
N VAL A 119 -6.46 -21.53 -3.08
CA VAL A 119 -7.21 -21.41 -4.36
C VAL A 119 -8.68 -21.08 -4.10
N LEU A 120 -9.32 -21.76 -3.15
CA LEU A 120 -10.69 -21.45 -2.75
C LEU A 120 -10.82 -20.04 -2.18
N GLY A 121 -9.87 -19.61 -1.33
CA GLY A 121 -9.84 -18.26 -0.78
C GLY A 121 -9.70 -17.18 -1.85
N ILE A 122 -8.84 -17.39 -2.84
CA ILE A 122 -8.70 -16.48 -3.98
C ILE A 122 -10.02 -16.43 -4.78
N GLY A 123 -10.61 -17.59 -5.11
CA GLY A 123 -11.89 -17.65 -5.82
C GLY A 123 -13.00 -16.94 -5.06
N TRP A 124 -13.08 -17.16 -3.75
CA TRP A 124 -14.04 -16.49 -2.86
C TRP A 124 -13.83 -14.97 -2.85
N ALA A 125 -12.59 -14.53 -2.71
CA ALA A 125 -12.23 -13.11 -2.72
C ALA A 125 -12.63 -12.43 -4.05
N LEU A 126 -12.36 -13.06 -5.19
CA LEU A 126 -12.77 -12.55 -6.50
C LEU A 126 -14.28 -12.47 -6.63
N LEU A 127 -15.01 -13.48 -6.16
CA LEU A 127 -16.47 -13.50 -6.15
C LEU A 127 -17.05 -12.38 -5.29
N LEU A 128 -16.50 -12.16 -4.10
CA LEU A 128 -16.89 -11.06 -3.23
C LEU A 128 -16.61 -9.70 -3.86
N GLY A 129 -15.45 -9.51 -4.49
CA GLY A 129 -15.11 -8.28 -5.19
C GLY A 129 -16.06 -7.97 -6.35
N TRP A 130 -16.37 -8.99 -7.14
CA TRP A 130 -17.36 -8.89 -8.23
C TRP A 130 -18.76 -8.59 -7.69
N GLY A 131 -19.20 -9.33 -6.69
CA GLY A 131 -20.51 -9.15 -6.05
C GLY A 131 -20.68 -7.75 -5.46
N PHE A 132 -19.63 -7.24 -4.82
CA PHE A 132 -19.61 -5.88 -4.28
C PHE A 132 -19.71 -4.82 -5.39
N GLY A 133 -18.97 -4.97 -6.47
CA GLY A 133 -19.09 -4.10 -7.65
C GLY A 133 -20.48 -4.13 -8.26
N ALA A 134 -21.09 -5.33 -8.41
CA ALA A 134 -22.45 -5.49 -8.89
C ALA A 134 -23.49 -4.84 -7.96
N TRP A 135 -23.31 -4.97 -6.65
CA TRP A 135 -24.16 -4.31 -5.64
C TRP A 135 -24.06 -2.78 -5.72
N LEU A 136 -22.86 -2.22 -5.79
CA LEU A 136 -22.66 -0.78 -5.96
C LEU A 136 -23.33 -0.28 -7.25
N TYR A 137 -23.17 -1.00 -8.35
CA TYR A 137 -23.82 -0.64 -9.62
C TYR A 137 -25.35 -0.59 -9.47
N ARG A 138 -25.96 -1.66 -8.94
CA ARG A 138 -27.42 -1.73 -8.76
C ARG A 138 -27.96 -0.61 -7.85
N LEU A 139 -27.20 -0.26 -6.82
CA LEU A 139 -27.60 0.78 -5.86
C LEU A 139 -27.54 2.18 -6.45
N HIS A 140 -26.54 2.45 -7.31
CA HIS A 140 -26.28 3.80 -7.80
C HIS A 140 -26.80 4.06 -9.22
N ALA A 141 -27.03 3.02 -10.05
CA ALA A 141 -27.54 3.16 -11.41
C ALA A 141 -28.84 3.99 -11.51
N PRO A 142 -29.83 3.82 -10.61
CA PRO A 142 -31.05 4.63 -10.67
C PRO A 142 -30.87 6.08 -10.23
N ARG A 143 -29.74 6.42 -9.61
CA ARG A 143 -29.52 7.72 -8.95
C ARG A 143 -28.53 8.61 -9.67
N MET A 144 -27.68 8.05 -10.50
CA MET A 144 -26.64 8.77 -11.24
C MET A 144 -27.11 9.10 -12.67
N HIS A 145 -28.19 9.87 -12.78
CA HIS A 145 -28.69 10.35 -14.07
C HIS A 145 -27.63 11.24 -14.75
N GLY A 146 -27.35 11.00 -16.03
CA GLY A 146 -26.37 11.74 -16.81
C GLY A 146 -24.96 11.12 -16.86
N VAL A 147 -24.70 10.06 -16.08
CA VAL A 147 -23.48 9.25 -16.24
C VAL A 147 -23.78 8.08 -17.17
N PRO A 148 -22.97 7.85 -18.23
CA PRO A 148 -23.14 6.69 -19.11
C PRO A 148 -23.14 5.38 -18.32
N ALA A 149 -24.06 4.46 -18.64
CA ALA A 149 -24.18 3.19 -17.91
C ALA A 149 -22.88 2.34 -17.98
N SER A 150 -22.15 2.44 -19.10
CA SER A 150 -20.82 1.81 -19.24
C SER A 150 -19.82 2.36 -18.24
N MET A 151 -19.71 3.68 -18.15
CA MET A 151 -18.81 4.37 -17.20
C MET A 151 -19.15 3.99 -15.74
N LEU A 152 -20.43 3.98 -15.37
CA LEU A 152 -20.85 3.61 -14.02
C LEU A 152 -20.57 2.13 -13.71
N ARG A 153 -20.74 1.24 -14.71
CA ARG A 153 -20.43 -0.18 -14.56
C ARG A 153 -18.93 -0.40 -14.33
N SER A 154 -18.08 0.21 -15.16
CA SER A 154 -16.62 0.17 -14.98
C SER A 154 -16.20 0.76 -13.63
N THR A 155 -16.74 1.92 -13.24
CA THR A 155 -16.48 2.55 -11.94
C THR A 155 -16.83 1.62 -10.78
N SER A 156 -18.03 1.01 -10.81
CA SER A 156 -18.49 0.12 -9.74
C SER A 156 -17.67 -1.15 -9.66
N TYR A 157 -17.29 -1.72 -10.82
CA TYR A 157 -16.44 -2.90 -10.90
C TYR A 157 -15.07 -2.64 -10.29
N PHE A 158 -14.37 -1.60 -10.73
CA PHE A 158 -13.04 -1.28 -10.20
C PHE A 158 -13.07 -0.83 -8.75
N ALA A 159 -14.13 -0.16 -8.29
CA ALA A 159 -14.30 0.19 -6.87
C ALA A 159 -14.51 -1.05 -5.99
N GLY A 160 -15.15 -2.10 -6.53
CA GLY A 160 -15.39 -3.37 -5.85
C GLY A 160 -14.23 -4.36 -5.96
N ALA A 161 -13.46 -4.30 -7.03
CA ALA A 161 -12.39 -5.24 -7.33
C ALA A 161 -11.35 -5.34 -6.22
N ILE A 162 -10.72 -6.52 -6.11
CA ILE A 162 -9.61 -6.75 -5.20
C ILE A 162 -8.31 -6.50 -5.95
N GLY A 163 -7.54 -5.53 -5.47
CA GLY A 163 -6.27 -5.14 -6.07
C GLY A 163 -5.66 -3.94 -5.35
N ALA A 164 -4.43 -3.59 -5.72
CA ALA A 164 -3.79 -2.38 -5.22
C ALA A 164 -4.54 -1.14 -5.71
N ALA A 165 -4.77 -0.17 -4.82
CA ALA A 165 -5.53 1.04 -5.16
C ALA A 165 -4.96 1.78 -6.38
N SER A 166 -3.62 1.87 -6.50
CA SER A 166 -2.94 2.47 -7.63
C SER A 166 -3.20 1.75 -8.94
N GLU A 167 -3.14 0.42 -8.93
CA GLU A 167 -3.39 -0.41 -10.12
C GLU A 167 -4.84 -0.32 -10.57
N MET A 168 -5.78 -0.41 -9.62
CA MET A 168 -7.22 -0.31 -9.92
C MET A 168 -7.58 1.08 -10.45
N THR A 169 -6.96 2.14 -9.92
CA THR A 169 -7.15 3.51 -10.43
C THR A 169 -6.62 3.65 -11.85
N LEU A 170 -5.42 3.12 -12.13
CA LEU A 170 -4.83 3.17 -13.47
C LEU A 170 -5.65 2.37 -14.50
N LEU A 171 -6.12 1.17 -14.13
CA LEU A 171 -6.99 0.37 -15.00
C LEU A 171 -8.34 1.05 -15.21
N SER A 172 -8.90 1.68 -14.18
CA SER A 172 -10.16 2.41 -14.28
C SER A 172 -10.08 3.62 -15.22
N GLU A 173 -8.91 4.29 -15.28
CA GLU A 173 -8.67 5.36 -16.24
C GLU A 173 -8.71 4.86 -17.69
N ARG A 174 -8.08 3.71 -17.96
CA ARG A 174 -8.08 3.08 -19.29
C ARG A 174 -9.48 2.69 -19.77
N GLU A 175 -10.35 2.33 -18.84
CA GLU A 175 -11.75 1.93 -19.10
C GLU A 175 -12.73 3.11 -18.97
N ASN A 176 -12.24 4.36 -19.01
CA ASN A 176 -13.04 5.58 -18.89
C ASN A 176 -13.98 5.58 -17.67
N ALA A 177 -13.55 4.99 -16.57
CA ALA A 177 -14.28 5.02 -15.31
C ALA A 177 -13.96 6.29 -14.50
N ARG A 178 -14.74 6.57 -13.48
CA ARG A 178 -14.48 7.66 -12.53
C ARG A 178 -13.38 7.26 -11.56
N THR A 179 -12.15 7.61 -11.90
CA THR A 179 -10.93 7.30 -11.13
C THR A 179 -10.95 7.87 -9.72
N ASP A 180 -11.56 9.05 -9.53
CA ASP A 180 -11.78 9.70 -8.24
C ASP A 180 -12.59 8.80 -7.29
N LEU A 181 -13.71 8.26 -7.76
CA LEU A 181 -14.56 7.35 -6.97
C LEU A 181 -13.88 6.02 -6.70
N VAL A 182 -13.14 5.47 -7.67
CA VAL A 182 -12.39 4.22 -7.50
C VAL A 182 -11.30 4.39 -6.45
N ALA A 183 -10.47 5.43 -6.55
CA ALA A 183 -9.41 5.73 -5.60
C ALA A 183 -9.96 5.98 -4.18
N ALA A 184 -11.05 6.75 -4.08
CA ALA A 184 -11.73 7.02 -2.80
C ALA A 184 -12.27 5.73 -2.18
N SER A 185 -12.91 4.86 -2.97
CA SER A 185 -13.44 3.57 -2.51
C SER A 185 -12.36 2.67 -1.94
N HIS A 186 -11.25 2.51 -2.66
CA HIS A 186 -10.12 1.70 -2.19
C HIS A 186 -9.47 2.27 -0.93
N SER A 187 -9.30 3.58 -0.87
CA SER A 187 -8.74 4.24 0.31
C SER A 187 -9.63 4.03 1.54
N LEU A 188 -10.94 4.26 1.40
CA LEU A 188 -11.90 4.07 2.50
C LEU A 188 -11.97 2.62 2.96
N ARG A 189 -12.04 1.66 2.03
CA ARG A 189 -12.02 0.22 2.36
C ARG A 189 -10.78 -0.16 3.14
N LEU A 190 -9.62 0.33 2.68
CA LEU A 190 -8.34 0.06 3.33
C LEU A 190 -8.32 0.64 4.76
N LEU A 191 -8.82 1.85 4.96
CA LEU A 191 -8.92 2.47 6.29
C LEU A 191 -9.80 1.63 7.22
N ILE A 192 -11.03 1.28 6.76
CA ILE A 192 -11.98 0.49 7.56
C ILE A 192 -11.36 -0.86 7.95
N VAL A 193 -10.82 -1.59 6.98
CA VAL A 193 -10.24 -2.92 7.22
C VAL A 193 -9.04 -2.84 8.16
N THR A 194 -8.14 -1.88 7.94
CA THR A 194 -6.92 -1.70 8.75
C THR A 194 -7.24 -1.35 10.20
N ILE A 195 -8.32 -0.61 10.44
CA ILE A 195 -8.75 -0.28 11.81
C ILE A 195 -9.54 -1.45 12.42
N THR A 196 -10.53 -1.97 11.70
CA THR A 196 -11.52 -2.89 12.29
C THR A 196 -10.93 -4.26 12.60
N ILE A 197 -10.10 -4.83 11.70
CA ILE A 197 -9.57 -6.20 11.88
C ILE A 197 -8.70 -6.33 13.14
N PRO A 198 -7.71 -5.46 13.42
CA PRO A 198 -6.90 -5.60 14.63
C PRO A 198 -7.72 -5.50 15.92
N PHE A 199 -8.70 -4.59 15.96
CA PHE A 199 -9.59 -4.49 17.13
C PHE A 199 -10.50 -5.71 17.27
N ALA A 200 -11.07 -6.20 16.16
CA ALA A 200 -11.88 -7.42 16.19
C ALA A 200 -11.09 -8.64 16.69
N LEU A 201 -9.84 -8.79 16.24
CA LEU A 201 -8.94 -9.87 16.71
C LEU A 201 -8.59 -9.70 18.19
N GLN A 202 -8.30 -8.48 18.64
CA GLN A 202 -8.02 -8.22 20.05
C GLN A 202 -9.22 -8.56 20.94
N TRP A 203 -10.44 -8.20 20.54
CA TRP A 203 -11.65 -8.47 21.32
C TRP A 203 -12.11 -9.93 21.25
N SER A 204 -11.84 -10.62 20.14
CA SER A 204 -12.17 -12.05 20.01
C SER A 204 -11.34 -12.96 20.94
N GLY A 205 -10.26 -12.46 21.50
CA GLY A 205 -9.33 -13.25 22.31
C GLY A 205 -8.62 -14.36 21.54
N LEU A 206 -8.73 -14.39 20.20
CA LEU A 206 -8.03 -15.36 19.36
C LEU A 206 -6.53 -15.08 19.43
N GLN A 207 -5.81 -16.01 20.05
CA GLN A 207 -4.35 -15.99 20.05
C GLN A 207 -3.85 -16.74 18.83
N GLY A 208 -2.85 -16.18 18.16
CA GLY A 208 -2.19 -16.86 17.04
C GLY A 208 -1.51 -18.16 17.52
N LEU A 209 -1.32 -19.09 16.60
CA LEU A 209 -0.57 -20.30 16.88
C LEU A 209 0.89 -19.91 17.17
N ASP A 210 1.42 -20.31 18.32
CA ASP A 210 2.82 -20.06 18.72
C ASP A 210 3.85 -20.67 17.76
N ILE A 211 3.41 -21.58 16.90
CA ILE A 211 4.20 -22.24 15.85
C ILE A 211 4.73 -21.25 14.81
N LEU A 212 4.08 -20.09 14.68
CA LEU A 212 4.41 -19.08 13.66
C LEU A 212 5.43 -18.02 14.14
N THR A 213 6.01 -18.18 15.32
CA THR A 213 7.03 -17.24 15.78
C THR A 213 8.35 -17.51 15.05
N PRO A 214 9.04 -16.46 14.53
CA PRO A 214 10.34 -16.63 13.90
C PRO A 214 11.32 -17.28 14.85
N THR A 215 12.03 -18.30 14.38
CA THR A 215 13.02 -19.05 15.18
C THR A 215 14.21 -18.17 15.61
N VAL A 216 14.53 -17.11 14.86
CA VAL A 216 15.61 -16.18 15.15
C VAL A 216 15.04 -14.90 15.75
N ARG A 217 15.16 -14.78 17.06
CA ARG A 217 14.79 -13.56 17.81
C ARG A 217 15.99 -12.65 18.10
N GLU A 218 17.21 -13.14 17.88
CA GLU A 218 18.43 -12.39 18.15
C GLU A 218 18.83 -11.55 16.93
N VAL A 219 19.24 -10.31 17.20
CA VAL A 219 19.74 -9.40 16.20
C VAL A 219 21.25 -9.57 16.09
N SER A 220 21.69 -10.16 14.97
CA SER A 220 23.09 -10.20 14.59
C SER A 220 23.39 -9.05 13.63
N TRP A 221 24.22 -8.08 14.03
CA TRP A 221 24.51 -6.92 13.20
C TRP A 221 25.10 -7.26 11.82
N PRO A 222 26.09 -8.20 11.72
CA PRO A 222 26.59 -8.64 10.41
C PRO A 222 25.51 -9.32 9.57
N GLY A 223 24.70 -10.19 10.19
CA GLY A 223 23.58 -10.86 9.54
C GLY A 223 22.49 -9.89 9.08
N LEU A 224 22.21 -8.85 9.89
CA LEU A 224 21.26 -7.80 9.53
C LEU A 224 21.77 -6.99 8.32
N ALA A 225 23.05 -6.66 8.28
CA ALA A 225 23.63 -5.96 7.14
C ALA A 225 23.53 -6.80 5.86
N LEU A 226 23.84 -8.10 5.93
CA LEU A 226 23.70 -9.00 4.78
C LEU A 226 22.23 -9.15 4.36
N LEU A 227 21.31 -9.34 5.29
CA LEU A 227 19.87 -9.39 5.03
C LEU A 227 19.38 -8.11 4.35
N ALA A 228 19.83 -6.95 4.85
CA ALA A 228 19.49 -5.65 4.27
C ALA A 228 20.01 -5.50 2.83
N LEU A 229 21.24 -5.91 2.56
CA LEU A 229 21.81 -5.89 1.22
C LEU A 229 21.04 -6.78 0.25
N LEU A 230 20.76 -8.03 0.64
CA LEU A 230 20.06 -8.99 -0.20
C LEU A 230 18.62 -8.54 -0.48
N THR A 231 17.88 -8.16 0.56
CA THR A 231 16.49 -7.70 0.41
C THR A 231 16.40 -6.37 -0.32
N GLY A 232 17.37 -5.47 -0.14
CA GLY A 232 17.49 -4.23 -0.89
C GLY A 232 17.75 -4.48 -2.38
N ALA A 233 18.64 -5.41 -2.71
CA ALA A 233 18.87 -5.82 -4.10
C ALA A 233 17.59 -6.41 -4.73
N GLY A 234 16.86 -7.26 -4.01
CA GLY A 234 15.56 -7.79 -4.44
C GLY A 234 14.53 -6.70 -4.70
N ALA A 235 14.45 -5.70 -3.82
CA ALA A 235 13.55 -4.56 -3.99
C ALA A 235 13.91 -3.75 -5.25
N LEU A 236 15.18 -3.48 -5.47
CA LEU A 236 15.66 -2.77 -6.67
C LEU A 236 15.40 -3.55 -7.97
N VAL A 237 15.54 -4.86 -7.96
CA VAL A 237 15.22 -5.71 -9.12
C VAL A 237 13.73 -5.60 -9.44
N MET A 238 12.84 -5.70 -8.43
CA MET A 238 11.41 -5.58 -8.61
C MET A 238 11.00 -4.17 -9.09
N ASP A 239 11.68 -3.14 -8.61
CA ASP A 239 11.47 -1.75 -9.03
C ASP A 239 11.83 -1.57 -10.52
N ARG A 240 12.97 -2.10 -10.95
CA ARG A 240 13.38 -2.08 -12.36
C ARG A 240 12.48 -2.90 -13.28
N LEU A 241 11.83 -3.94 -12.75
CA LEU A 241 10.84 -4.73 -13.48
C LEU A 241 9.46 -4.04 -13.53
N GLY A 242 9.31 -2.85 -12.94
CA GLY A 242 8.06 -2.09 -12.91
C GLY A 242 6.91 -2.79 -12.20
N ARG A 243 7.21 -3.61 -11.19
CA ARG A 243 6.18 -4.36 -10.45
C ARG A 243 5.52 -3.50 -9.37
N ALA A 244 4.25 -3.80 -9.08
CA ALA A 244 3.51 -3.14 -8.01
C ALA A 244 4.17 -3.38 -6.65
N ASN A 245 4.27 -2.34 -5.81
CA ASN A 245 4.88 -2.38 -4.49
C ASN A 245 6.28 -3.06 -4.45
N PRO A 246 7.22 -2.63 -5.30
CA PRO A 246 8.49 -3.34 -5.51
C PRO A 246 9.30 -3.46 -4.23
N TRP A 247 9.33 -2.42 -3.41
CA TRP A 247 10.10 -2.37 -2.15
C TRP A 247 9.59 -3.37 -1.11
N PHE A 248 8.27 -3.58 -1.05
CA PHE A 248 7.69 -4.59 -0.17
C PHE A 248 7.87 -6.01 -0.74
N MET A 249 7.45 -6.22 -1.99
CA MET A 249 7.44 -7.55 -2.62
C MET A 249 8.85 -8.11 -2.80
N GLY A 250 9.79 -7.28 -3.29
CA GLY A 250 11.18 -7.70 -3.51
C GLY A 250 11.87 -8.09 -2.21
N ALA A 251 11.69 -7.28 -1.16
CA ALA A 251 12.25 -7.57 0.16
C ALA A 251 11.66 -8.85 0.76
N MET A 252 10.34 -9.00 0.70
CA MET A 252 9.63 -10.17 1.23
C MET A 252 10.05 -11.46 0.53
N LEU A 253 10.08 -11.46 -0.81
CA LEU A 253 10.45 -12.67 -1.57
C LEU A 253 11.90 -13.12 -1.30
N VAL A 254 12.84 -12.17 -1.24
CA VAL A 254 14.24 -12.51 -0.94
C VAL A 254 14.38 -12.98 0.50
N SER A 255 13.78 -12.30 1.48
CA SER A 255 13.82 -12.75 2.88
C SER A 255 13.18 -14.12 3.05
N MET A 256 12.04 -14.37 2.39
CA MET A 256 11.39 -15.67 2.35
C MET A 256 12.30 -16.75 1.76
N ALA A 257 12.96 -16.50 0.62
CA ALA A 257 13.87 -17.44 -0.01
C ALA A 257 15.07 -17.77 0.88
N VAL A 258 15.65 -16.76 1.55
CA VAL A 258 16.76 -16.93 2.51
C VAL A 258 16.34 -17.81 3.68
N THR A 259 15.15 -17.55 4.26
CA THR A 259 14.62 -18.31 5.40
C THR A 259 14.25 -19.74 5.01
N MET A 260 13.62 -19.94 3.85
CA MET A 260 13.31 -21.26 3.31
C MET A 260 14.56 -22.09 2.99
N ALA A 261 15.68 -21.45 2.64
CA ALA A 261 16.97 -22.10 2.47
C ALA A 261 17.64 -22.49 3.81
N GLY A 262 16.99 -22.25 4.95
CA GLY A 262 17.54 -22.52 6.28
C GLY A 262 18.64 -21.55 6.71
N LEU A 263 18.80 -20.44 6.03
CA LEU A 263 19.81 -19.43 6.37
C LEU A 263 19.22 -18.43 7.39
N HIS A 264 19.59 -18.60 8.65
CA HIS A 264 19.16 -17.71 9.73
C HIS A 264 20.16 -16.55 9.87
N LEU A 265 19.96 -15.47 9.11
CA LEU A 265 20.88 -14.33 9.10
C LEU A 265 20.71 -13.44 10.33
N SER A 266 19.52 -12.89 10.54
CA SER A 266 19.21 -12.01 11.67
C SER A 266 17.70 -11.76 11.76
N ALA A 267 17.23 -11.38 12.96
CA ALA A 267 15.91 -10.76 13.10
C ALA A 267 15.97 -9.27 12.73
N VAL A 268 14.84 -8.72 12.30
CA VAL A 268 14.69 -7.25 12.13
C VAL A 268 14.39 -6.64 13.50
N PRO A 269 15.17 -5.63 13.95
CA PRO A 269 14.92 -4.99 15.24
C PRO A 269 13.50 -4.42 15.34
N GLN A 270 12.84 -4.61 16.47
CA GLN A 270 11.46 -4.14 16.69
C GLN A 270 11.31 -2.62 16.48
N ALA A 271 12.34 -1.85 16.84
CA ALA A 271 12.35 -0.40 16.61
C ALA A 271 12.25 -0.05 15.12
N VAL A 272 12.91 -0.83 14.23
CA VAL A 272 12.84 -0.66 12.78
C VAL A 272 11.44 -1.02 12.27
N VAL A 273 10.85 -2.09 12.76
CA VAL A 273 9.47 -2.50 12.43
C VAL A 273 8.48 -1.42 12.85
N ASN A 274 8.61 -0.89 14.07
CA ASN A 274 7.75 0.18 14.58
C ASN A 274 7.87 1.47 13.75
N ALA A 275 9.11 1.88 13.43
CA ALA A 275 9.35 3.04 12.57
C ALA A 275 8.77 2.85 11.16
N ALA A 276 8.90 1.65 10.61
CA ALA A 276 8.33 1.30 9.30
C ALA A 276 6.79 1.34 9.33
N GLN A 277 6.16 0.81 10.37
CA GLN A 277 4.71 0.89 10.57
C GLN A 277 4.22 2.33 10.66
N LEU A 278 4.93 3.17 11.42
CA LEU A 278 4.63 4.61 11.56
C LEU A 278 4.62 5.30 10.19
N VAL A 279 5.67 5.12 9.42
CA VAL A 279 5.81 5.75 8.10
C VAL A 279 4.75 5.25 7.12
N ILE A 280 4.43 3.96 7.13
CA ILE A 280 3.36 3.39 6.31
C ILE A 280 2.01 3.95 6.75
N GLY A 281 1.73 4.01 8.06
CA GLY A 281 0.52 4.63 8.61
C GLY A 281 0.32 6.06 8.16
N VAL A 282 1.38 6.89 8.24
CA VAL A 282 1.38 8.26 7.70
C VAL A 282 1.08 8.27 6.21
N SER A 283 1.78 7.44 5.43
CA SER A 283 1.60 7.39 3.98
C SER A 283 0.18 6.99 3.54
N LEU A 284 -0.49 6.19 4.34
CA LEU A 284 -1.90 5.85 4.12
C LEU A 284 -2.82 6.98 4.56
N GLY A 285 -2.54 7.60 5.71
CA GLY A 285 -3.39 8.64 6.30
C GLY A 285 -3.45 9.93 5.47
N VAL A 286 -2.33 10.38 4.90
CA VAL A 286 -2.30 11.59 4.06
C VAL A 286 -3.09 11.49 2.76
N ARG A 287 -3.54 10.29 2.37
CA ARG A 287 -4.39 10.10 1.18
C ARG A 287 -5.84 10.55 1.41
N PHE A 288 -6.27 10.68 2.66
CA PHE A 288 -7.62 11.10 3.02
C PHE A 288 -7.75 12.62 3.03
N ARG A 289 -8.02 13.21 1.86
CA ARG A 289 -8.23 14.66 1.73
C ARG A 289 -9.72 15.00 1.92
N ALA A 290 -10.00 16.23 2.40
CA ALA A 290 -11.36 16.74 2.58
C ALA A 290 -12.21 16.62 1.30
N GLU A 291 -11.60 16.79 0.13
CA GLU A 291 -12.26 16.68 -1.17
C GLU A 291 -12.95 15.31 -1.38
N PHE A 292 -12.40 14.22 -0.83
CA PHE A 292 -13.01 12.89 -0.93
C PHE A 292 -14.38 12.80 -0.26
N LEU A 293 -14.54 13.44 0.89
CA LEU A 293 -15.80 13.40 1.64
C LEU A 293 -16.92 14.19 0.96
N HIS A 294 -16.55 15.26 0.23
CA HIS A 294 -17.52 16.15 -0.41
C HIS A 294 -17.90 15.68 -1.83
N THR A 295 -17.05 14.90 -2.50
CA THR A 295 -17.26 14.53 -3.92
C THR A 295 -18.45 13.58 -4.10
N ALA A 296 -18.67 12.62 -3.21
CA ALA A 296 -19.79 11.67 -3.32
C ALA A 296 -20.13 11.00 -1.97
N PRO A 297 -20.72 11.71 -1.01
CA PRO A 297 -20.93 11.18 0.35
C PRO A 297 -21.82 9.93 0.37
N ARG A 298 -22.83 9.84 -0.50
CA ARG A 298 -23.70 8.66 -0.61
C ARG A 298 -22.97 7.44 -1.17
N TRP A 299 -22.06 7.66 -2.12
CA TRP A 299 -21.22 6.60 -2.65
C TRP A 299 -20.29 6.03 -1.57
N LEU A 300 -19.59 6.91 -0.86
CA LEU A 300 -18.68 6.53 0.22
C LEU A 300 -19.42 5.83 1.37
N ALA A 301 -20.61 6.30 1.74
CA ALA A 301 -21.45 5.62 2.73
C ALA A 301 -21.81 4.18 2.28
N SER A 302 -22.16 4.00 1.00
CA SER A 302 -22.41 2.67 0.45
C SER A 302 -21.15 1.79 0.48
N VAL A 303 -20.00 2.34 0.11
CA VAL A 303 -18.71 1.62 0.20
C VAL A 303 -18.42 1.20 1.64
N ALA A 304 -18.63 2.09 2.63
CA ALA A 304 -18.43 1.76 4.03
C ALA A 304 -19.35 0.62 4.49
N VAL A 305 -20.66 0.75 4.25
CA VAL A 305 -21.66 -0.28 4.61
C VAL A 305 -21.33 -1.63 3.95
N GLY A 306 -21.03 -1.61 2.65
CA GLY A 306 -20.68 -2.82 1.92
C GLY A 306 -19.37 -3.45 2.41
N THR A 307 -18.38 -2.63 2.82
CA THR A 307 -17.13 -3.14 3.40
C THR A 307 -17.38 -3.87 4.72
N PHE A 308 -18.17 -3.29 5.63
CA PHE A 308 -18.55 -3.98 6.87
C PHE A 308 -19.38 -5.24 6.60
N GLY A 309 -20.29 -5.20 5.61
CA GLY A 309 -21.03 -6.39 5.18
C GLY A 309 -20.12 -7.51 4.66
N LEU A 310 -19.12 -7.17 3.82
CA LEU A 310 -18.13 -8.14 3.34
C LEU A 310 -17.28 -8.71 4.49
N MET A 311 -16.87 -7.86 5.43
CA MET A 311 -16.11 -8.32 6.61
C MET A 311 -16.94 -9.29 7.45
N GLY A 312 -18.25 -9.03 7.65
CA GLY A 312 -19.16 -9.92 8.36
C GLY A 312 -19.40 -11.27 7.63
N ILE A 313 -19.32 -11.29 6.30
CA ILE A 313 -19.41 -12.53 5.51
C ILE A 313 -18.12 -13.35 5.60
N CYS A 314 -16.97 -12.70 5.84
CA CYS A 314 -15.65 -13.35 5.94
C CYS A 314 -15.29 -13.77 7.37
N ALA A 315 -15.99 -13.26 8.39
CA ALA A 315 -15.79 -13.60 9.80
C ALA A 315 -16.45 -14.91 10.17
#